data_e6c00ed4449bbd8f690936253d23a6fa
#
_entry.id   e6c00ed4449bbd8f690936253d23a6fa
#
_cell.length_a   1.000
_cell.length_b   1.000
_cell.length_c   1.000
_cell.angle_alpha   90.00
_cell.angle_beta   90.00
_cell.angle_gamma   90.00
#
_symmetry.space_group_name_H-M   'P 1'
#
loop_
_entity.id
_entity.type
_entity.pdbx_description
1 polymer ?
#
loop_
_entity_poly.entity_id
_entity_poly.type
_entity_poly.pdbx_seq_one_letter_code
_entity_poly.pdbx_strand_id
1 'polypeptide(L)'
;MTQQRSQPTQRTLAVATLLASLLPSIDVPARTNDPTIDFNRDIRTTLADKCYQCHGPDANQRKAKLRLDTEEGAFRNEDGVRPFVAGKPSESEAYRRITTDDPDDLMPPPDSELSLTDTEKELIRRWIEQGAKWQ
;
A
#
# COMPACT_ATOMS: atom_id res chain seq x y z
N MET A 1 -78.18 49.17 17.90
CA MET A 1 -77.78 47.79 18.15
C MET A 1 -77.23 47.22 16.86
N THR A 2 -75.94 47.32 16.65
CA THR A 2 -75.28 46.91 15.40
C THR A 2 -74.16 45.94 15.77
N GLN A 3 -74.38 44.67 15.48
CA GLN A 3 -73.33 43.62 15.69
C GLN A 3 -72.35 43.64 14.56
N GLN A 4 -71.06 43.87 14.90
CA GLN A 4 -69.96 43.80 13.99
C GLN A 4 -69.39 42.35 14.01
N ARG A 5 -69.52 41.64 12.91
CA ARG A 5 -68.94 40.29 12.73
C ARG A 5 -67.48 40.42 12.37
N SER A 6 -66.60 39.91 13.24
CA SER A 6 -65.17 39.74 12.97
C SER A 6 -64.94 38.53 12.04
N GLN A 7 -64.23 38.75 10.95
CA GLN A 7 -63.76 37.68 10.05
C GLN A 7 -62.42 37.16 10.54
N PRO A 8 -62.18 35.84 10.48
CA PRO A 8 -60.89 35.27 10.80
C PRO A 8 -59.95 35.35 9.58
N THR A 9 -58.81 35.91 9.79
CA THR A 9 -57.66 36.00 8.84
C THR A 9 -57.08 34.59 8.65
N GLN A 10 -57.21 34.04 7.46
CA GLN A 10 -56.54 32.78 7.09
C GLN A 10 -55.07 33.11 6.84
N ARG A 11 -54.16 32.61 7.69
CA ARG A 11 -52.72 32.59 7.45
C ARG A 11 -52.39 31.41 6.56
N THR A 12 -52.03 31.68 5.31
CA THR A 12 -51.49 30.71 4.37
C THR A 12 -50.04 30.40 4.78
N LEU A 13 -49.82 29.17 5.28
CA LEU A 13 -48.47 28.64 5.51
C LEU A 13 -47.90 28.19 4.18
N ALA A 14 -46.94 28.93 3.65
CA ALA A 14 -46.14 28.50 2.51
C ALA A 14 -45.13 27.47 2.98
N VAL A 15 -45.33 26.22 2.58
CA VAL A 15 -44.38 25.14 2.79
C VAL A 15 -43.32 25.28 1.71
N ALA A 16 -42.13 25.81 2.10
CA ALA A 16 -40.94 25.81 1.24
C ALA A 16 -40.32 24.42 1.25
N THR A 17 -40.51 23.68 0.17
CA THR A 17 -39.88 22.39 -0.05
C THR A 17 -38.41 22.63 -0.47
N LEU A 18 -37.45 22.43 0.45
CA LEU A 18 -36.05 22.39 0.12
C LEU A 18 -35.73 21.06 -0.62
N LEU A 19 -35.56 21.12 -1.92
CA LEU A 19 -34.93 20.03 -2.66
C LEU A 19 -33.42 20.07 -2.38
N ALA A 20 -32.97 19.23 -1.46
CA ALA A 20 -31.56 18.94 -1.28
C ALA A 20 -31.06 18.12 -2.47
N SER A 21 -30.33 18.75 -3.39
CA SER A 21 -29.66 18.08 -4.50
C SER A 21 -28.51 17.25 -3.95
N LEU A 22 -28.71 15.93 -3.85
CA LEU A 22 -27.65 14.95 -3.62
C LEU A 22 -26.79 14.85 -4.90
N LEU A 23 -25.71 15.63 -4.95
CA LEU A 23 -24.67 15.44 -5.96
C LEU A 23 -23.82 14.24 -5.54
N PRO A 24 -23.63 13.25 -6.42
CA PRO A 24 -22.70 12.16 -6.14
C PRO A 24 -21.28 12.74 -6.05
N SER A 25 -20.61 12.51 -4.92
CA SER A 25 -19.20 12.81 -4.76
C SER A 25 -18.42 11.87 -5.69
N ILE A 26 -17.85 12.41 -6.75
CA ILE A 26 -16.92 11.67 -7.60
C ILE A 26 -15.59 11.64 -6.84
N ASP A 27 -15.29 10.51 -6.19
CA ASP A 27 -13.95 10.23 -5.67
C ASP A 27 -12.99 10.13 -6.86
N VAL A 28 -12.35 11.25 -7.19
CA VAL A 28 -11.23 11.26 -8.13
C VAL A 28 -10.02 10.74 -7.36
N PRO A 29 -9.48 9.55 -7.70
CA PRO A 29 -8.26 9.09 -7.04
C PRO A 29 -7.16 10.12 -7.29
N ALA A 30 -6.57 10.65 -6.20
CA ALA A 30 -5.45 11.56 -6.29
C ALA A 30 -4.32 10.85 -7.05
N ARG A 31 -4.04 11.31 -8.28
CA ARG A 31 -2.83 10.90 -8.98
C ARG A 31 -1.66 11.47 -8.20
N THR A 32 -1.06 10.64 -7.38
CA THR A 32 0.22 10.95 -6.78
C THR A 32 1.23 11.09 -7.93
N ASN A 33 1.78 12.29 -8.13
CA ASN A 33 2.87 12.56 -9.07
C ASN A 33 4.19 11.97 -8.53
N ASP A 34 4.10 10.83 -7.86
CA ASP A 34 5.27 10.12 -7.34
C ASP A 34 6.09 9.58 -8.53
N PRO A 35 7.40 9.85 -8.55
CA PRO A 35 8.24 9.35 -9.63
C PRO A 35 8.16 7.82 -9.70
N THR A 36 8.08 7.30 -10.93
CA THR A 36 8.08 5.85 -11.17
C THR A 36 9.37 5.23 -10.64
N ILE A 37 9.23 4.21 -9.82
CA ILE A 37 10.36 3.43 -9.31
C ILE A 37 10.87 2.51 -10.43
N ASP A 38 12.15 2.63 -10.73
CA ASP A 38 12.86 1.76 -11.67
C ASP A 38 13.54 0.62 -10.89
N PHE A 39 13.23 -0.62 -11.26
CA PHE A 39 13.73 -1.77 -10.52
C PHE A 39 15.26 -1.84 -10.52
N ASN A 40 15.89 -1.68 -11.68
CA ASN A 40 17.35 -1.83 -11.80
C ASN A 40 18.12 -0.73 -11.06
N ARG A 41 17.59 0.49 -11.09
CA ARG A 41 18.23 1.65 -10.44
C ARG A 41 17.94 1.71 -8.94
N ASP A 42 16.67 1.51 -8.55
CA ASP A 42 16.20 1.90 -7.23
C ASP A 42 16.04 0.69 -6.28
N ILE A 43 15.77 -0.51 -6.80
CA ILE A 43 15.43 -1.69 -5.99
C ILE A 43 16.52 -2.74 -6.02
N ARG A 44 17.03 -3.08 -7.20
CA ARG A 44 18.01 -4.18 -7.36
C ARG A 44 19.24 -3.99 -6.49
N THR A 45 19.76 -2.76 -6.36
CA THR A 45 20.91 -2.47 -5.52
C THR A 45 20.63 -2.81 -4.06
N THR A 46 19.50 -2.36 -3.51
CA THR A 46 19.10 -2.68 -2.14
C THR A 46 18.95 -4.18 -1.92
N LEU A 47 18.28 -4.89 -2.86
CA LEU A 47 18.15 -6.36 -2.77
C LEU A 47 19.51 -7.05 -2.82
N ALA A 48 20.41 -6.60 -3.70
CA ALA A 48 21.74 -7.17 -3.82
C ALA A 48 22.57 -7.01 -2.54
N ASP A 49 22.54 -5.82 -1.96
CA ASP A 49 23.36 -5.49 -0.79
C ASP A 49 22.81 -6.08 0.51
N LYS A 50 21.49 -6.24 0.61
CA LYS A 50 20.82 -6.59 1.88
C LYS A 50 20.21 -7.99 1.90
N CYS A 51 19.91 -8.57 0.75
CA CYS A 51 19.12 -9.81 0.67
C CYS A 51 19.81 -10.97 -0.04
N TYR A 52 20.60 -10.71 -1.12
CA TYR A 52 21.12 -11.78 -1.99
C TYR A 52 22.18 -12.66 -1.33
N GLN A 53 22.82 -12.20 -0.27
CA GLN A 53 23.75 -13.06 0.49
C GLN A 53 23.02 -14.32 1.01
N CYS A 54 21.78 -14.15 1.50
CA CYS A 54 20.97 -15.25 2.04
C CYS A 54 19.81 -15.69 1.12
N HIS A 55 19.41 -14.85 0.17
CA HIS A 55 18.29 -15.12 -0.75
C HIS A 55 18.66 -14.89 -2.22
N GLY A 56 19.88 -15.21 -2.58
CA GLY A 56 20.43 -14.99 -3.91
C GLY A 56 20.85 -16.29 -4.64
N PRO A 57 21.80 -16.17 -5.60
CA PRO A 57 22.17 -17.27 -6.49
C PRO A 57 22.92 -18.40 -5.81
N ASP A 58 23.70 -18.12 -4.73
CA ASP A 58 24.51 -19.15 -4.07
C ASP A 58 23.64 -20.14 -3.29
N ALA A 59 23.52 -21.35 -3.82
CA ALA A 59 22.71 -22.40 -3.22
C ALA A 59 23.22 -22.85 -1.84
N ASN A 60 24.53 -22.69 -1.55
CA ASN A 60 25.11 -23.09 -0.26
C ASN A 60 24.77 -22.07 0.87
N GLN A 61 24.61 -20.80 0.52
CA GLN A 61 24.26 -19.74 1.44
C GLN A 61 22.76 -19.52 1.56
N ARG A 62 22.00 -20.02 0.57
CA ARG A 62 20.56 -19.72 0.43
C ARG A 62 19.73 -20.26 1.58
N LYS A 63 18.99 -19.33 2.21
CA LYS A 63 18.03 -19.65 3.28
C LYS A 63 16.62 -19.82 2.71
N ALA A 64 15.82 -20.67 3.36
CA ALA A 64 14.41 -20.92 3.01
C ALA A 64 14.19 -21.27 1.52
N LYS A 65 15.21 -21.71 0.79
CA LYS A 65 15.15 -21.94 -0.67
C LYS A 65 14.62 -20.74 -1.46
N LEU A 66 14.63 -19.54 -0.86
CA LEU A 66 14.09 -18.32 -1.45
C LEU A 66 15.13 -17.67 -2.38
N ARG A 67 14.67 -17.25 -3.56
CA ARG A 67 15.45 -16.50 -4.55
C ARG A 67 14.81 -15.14 -4.78
N LEU A 68 15.45 -14.09 -4.31
CA LEU A 68 15.03 -12.71 -4.57
C LEU A 68 15.81 -12.06 -5.72
N ASP A 69 16.76 -12.79 -6.30
CA ASP A 69 17.57 -12.38 -7.43
C ASP A 69 16.97 -12.77 -8.79
N THR A 70 15.83 -13.44 -8.78
CA THR A 70 15.07 -13.80 -9.99
C THR A 70 13.61 -13.39 -9.85
N GLU A 71 12.99 -12.98 -10.95
CA GLU A 71 11.56 -12.63 -10.97
C GLU A 71 10.69 -13.78 -10.47
N GLU A 72 10.92 -15.00 -10.99
CA GLU A 72 10.19 -16.20 -10.58
C GLU A 72 10.23 -16.42 -9.06
N GLY A 73 11.42 -16.30 -8.46
CA GLY A 73 11.58 -16.49 -7.02
C GLY A 73 10.99 -15.36 -6.18
N ALA A 74 11.08 -14.13 -6.67
CA ALA A 74 10.55 -12.94 -6.00
C ALA A 74 9.01 -12.92 -5.95
N PHE A 75 8.36 -13.53 -6.95
CA PHE A 75 6.89 -13.59 -7.03
C PHE A 75 6.31 -14.99 -6.86
N ARG A 76 7.13 -15.95 -6.41
CA ARG A 76 6.64 -17.32 -6.15
C ARG A 76 5.50 -17.31 -5.12
N ASN A 77 4.65 -18.33 -5.20
CA ASN A 77 3.67 -18.64 -4.17
C ASN A 77 3.97 -20.04 -3.63
N GLU A 78 4.43 -20.12 -2.40
CA GLU A 78 4.74 -21.38 -1.73
C GLU A 78 3.88 -21.47 -0.47
N ASP A 79 2.90 -22.37 -0.49
CA ASP A 79 1.93 -22.58 0.59
C ASP A 79 1.20 -21.29 1.04
N GLY A 80 0.92 -20.41 0.09
CA GLY A 80 0.26 -19.13 0.34
C GLY A 80 1.22 -17.99 0.75
N VAL A 81 2.49 -18.29 0.98
CA VAL A 81 3.52 -17.28 1.28
C VAL A 81 4.08 -16.73 -0.03
N ARG A 82 3.98 -15.42 -0.20
CA ARG A 82 4.46 -14.70 -1.39
C ARG A 82 5.44 -13.60 -0.97
N PRO A 83 6.70 -13.65 -1.45
CA PRO A 83 7.68 -12.63 -1.10
C PRO A 83 7.21 -11.23 -1.47
N PHE A 84 6.80 -11.02 -2.73
CA PHE A 84 6.20 -9.78 -3.19
C PHE A 84 4.86 -10.04 -3.88
N VAL A 85 3.90 -9.14 -3.64
CA VAL A 85 2.57 -9.14 -4.27
C VAL A 85 2.36 -7.78 -4.92
N ALA A 86 2.33 -7.74 -6.25
CA ALA A 86 2.16 -6.52 -7.02
C ALA A 86 0.94 -5.70 -6.54
N GLY A 87 1.16 -4.41 -6.26
CA GLY A 87 0.13 -3.49 -5.77
C GLY A 87 -0.24 -3.65 -4.28
N LYS A 88 0.34 -4.62 -3.56
CA LYS A 88 -0.13 -4.99 -2.21
C LYS A 88 1.03 -5.19 -1.21
N PRO A 89 1.59 -4.11 -0.66
CA PRO A 89 2.66 -4.22 0.35
C PRO A 89 2.25 -5.04 1.57
N SER A 90 1.03 -4.90 2.06
CA SER A 90 0.53 -5.63 3.23
C SER A 90 0.37 -7.14 3.04
N GLU A 91 0.27 -7.61 1.77
CA GLU A 91 0.24 -9.03 1.42
C GLU A 91 1.64 -9.57 1.05
N SER A 92 2.64 -8.71 1.00
CA SER A 92 4.03 -9.04 0.63
C SER A 92 4.82 -9.46 1.86
N GLU A 93 5.17 -10.74 1.96
CA GLU A 93 5.89 -11.29 3.13
C GLU A 93 7.26 -10.64 3.31
N ALA A 94 7.99 -10.36 2.25
CA ALA A 94 9.27 -9.66 2.33
C ALA A 94 9.10 -8.25 2.94
N TYR A 95 8.05 -7.52 2.55
CA TYR A 95 7.79 -6.20 3.11
C TYR A 95 7.39 -6.27 4.59
N ARG A 96 6.55 -7.23 4.97
CA ARG A 96 6.21 -7.48 6.37
C ARG A 96 7.47 -7.70 7.21
N ARG A 97 8.38 -8.56 6.72
CA ARG A 97 9.60 -8.90 7.45
C ARG A 97 10.62 -7.78 7.56
N ILE A 98 10.71 -6.89 6.58
CA ILE A 98 11.63 -5.73 6.69
C ILE A 98 11.07 -4.59 7.55
N THR A 99 9.79 -4.64 7.93
CA THR A 99 9.10 -3.58 8.69
C THR A 99 8.60 -4.02 10.06
N THR A 100 8.75 -5.29 10.44
CA THR A 100 8.38 -5.78 11.78
C THR A 100 9.36 -5.31 12.84
N ASP A 101 8.85 -5.13 14.06
CA ASP A 101 9.67 -4.89 15.27
C ASP A 101 10.04 -6.21 15.99
N ASP A 102 9.49 -7.35 15.53
CA ASP A 102 9.81 -8.65 16.10
C ASP A 102 11.17 -9.14 15.58
N PRO A 103 12.19 -9.27 16.44
CA PRO A 103 13.54 -9.66 16.03
C PRO A 103 13.62 -11.07 15.44
N ASP A 104 12.68 -11.96 15.79
CA ASP A 104 12.67 -13.35 15.29
C ASP A 104 12.13 -13.40 13.84
N ASP A 105 11.36 -12.42 13.45
CA ASP A 105 10.77 -12.30 12.11
C ASP A 105 11.49 -11.25 11.23
N LEU A 106 12.28 -10.37 11.85
CA LEU A 106 12.93 -9.25 11.15
C LEU A 106 13.93 -9.74 10.08
N MET A 107 13.88 -9.10 8.90
CA MET A 107 14.86 -9.30 7.84
C MET A 107 15.49 -7.97 7.38
N PRO A 108 16.81 -7.95 7.15
CA PRO A 108 17.78 -8.99 7.52
C PRO A 108 17.79 -9.27 9.02
N PRO A 109 18.12 -10.51 9.44
CA PRO A 109 18.14 -10.84 10.87
C PRO A 109 19.23 -10.03 11.61
N PRO A 110 19.01 -9.68 12.89
CA PRO A 110 19.91 -8.80 13.64
C PRO A 110 21.36 -9.29 13.71
N ASP A 111 21.61 -10.58 13.68
CA ASP A 111 22.91 -11.22 13.71
C ASP A 111 23.68 -11.15 12.38
N SER A 112 23.02 -10.71 11.29
CA SER A 112 23.66 -10.54 9.98
C SER A 112 24.48 -9.27 9.86
N GLU A 113 24.37 -8.33 10.80
CA GLU A 113 24.96 -6.98 10.75
C GLU A 113 24.44 -6.12 9.57
N LEU A 114 23.44 -6.61 8.84
CA LEU A 114 22.77 -5.88 7.75
C LEU A 114 21.48 -5.24 8.27
N SER A 115 21.16 -4.07 7.74
CA SER A 115 19.89 -3.40 8.03
C SER A 115 19.42 -2.57 6.84
N LEU A 116 18.12 -2.32 6.75
CA LEU A 116 17.56 -1.37 5.80
C LEU A 116 17.29 -0.03 6.49
N THR A 117 17.62 1.03 5.79
CA THR A 117 17.20 2.39 6.16
C THR A 117 15.72 2.58 5.88
N ASP A 118 15.09 3.56 6.52
CA ASP A 118 13.68 3.90 6.25
C ASP A 118 13.45 4.30 4.79
N THR A 119 14.45 4.93 4.15
CA THR A 119 14.39 5.27 2.72
C THR A 119 14.37 4.02 1.85
N GLU A 120 15.18 3.00 2.13
CA GLU A 120 15.19 1.73 1.39
C GLU A 120 13.88 0.96 1.57
N LYS A 121 13.34 0.93 2.80
CA LYS A 121 12.02 0.34 3.08
C LYS A 121 10.91 1.05 2.31
N GLU A 122 10.94 2.38 2.27
CA GLU A 122 9.97 3.20 1.55
C GLU A 122 10.07 3.02 0.03
N LEU A 123 11.29 2.90 -0.53
CA LEU A 123 11.48 2.60 -1.95
C LEU A 123 10.86 1.24 -2.32
N ILE A 124 11.09 0.21 -1.49
CA ILE A 124 10.50 -1.13 -1.69
C ILE A 124 8.97 -1.05 -1.60
N ARG A 125 8.42 -0.33 -0.61
CA ARG A 125 6.97 -0.14 -0.47
C ARG A 125 6.36 0.46 -1.74
N ARG A 126 6.91 1.57 -2.20
CA ARG A 126 6.44 2.28 -3.41
C ARG A 126 6.58 1.44 -4.68
N TRP A 127 7.68 0.71 -4.81
CA TRP A 127 7.85 -0.22 -5.92
C TRP A 127 6.73 -1.27 -5.95
N ILE A 128 6.42 -1.87 -4.79
CA ILE A 128 5.32 -2.84 -4.68
C ILE A 128 3.99 -2.17 -5.05
N GLU A 129 3.67 -0.99 -4.52
CA GLU A 129 2.43 -0.26 -4.81
C GLU A 129 2.29 0.10 -6.28
N GLN A 130 3.39 0.42 -6.96
CA GLN A 130 3.42 0.71 -8.38
C GLN A 130 3.35 -0.55 -9.27
N GLY A 131 3.12 -1.72 -8.68
CA GLY A 131 2.93 -2.98 -9.39
C GLY A 131 4.16 -3.87 -9.45
N ALA A 132 5.20 -3.57 -8.66
CA ALA A 132 6.41 -4.38 -8.50
C ALA A 132 7.03 -4.83 -9.84
N LYS A 133 7.12 -3.91 -10.80
CA LYS A 133 7.64 -4.23 -12.14
C LYS A 133 9.10 -4.67 -12.04
N TRP A 134 9.36 -5.86 -12.56
CA TRP A 134 10.70 -6.43 -12.69
C TRP A 134 11.32 -6.05 -14.04
N GLN A 135 12.64 -5.78 -14.07
CA GLN A 135 13.35 -5.37 -15.29
C GLN A 135 14.68 -6.11 -15.42
#